data_388698d77fb25cff5ca8bcd9759ff282
#
_entry.id   388698d77fb25cff5ca8bcd9759ff282
#
_cell.length_a   1.000
_cell.length_b   1.000
_cell.length_c   1.000
_cell.angle_alpha   90.00
_cell.angle_beta   90.00
_cell.angle_gamma   90.00
#
_symmetry.space_group_name_H-M   'P 1'
#
loop_
_entity.id
_entity.type
_entity.pdbx_description
1 polymer ?
#
loop_
_entity_poly.entity_id
_entity_poly.type
_entity_poly.pdbx_seq_one_letter_code
_entity_poly.pdbx_strand_id
1 'polypeptide(L)'
;MGNLHRLFSPQTVAVIGGGIWGRSVIQQCQKLGFEGMLYAVHPKAKAVAGVPAYRSVADLPVAPDATFIAVNRDATIDIVHQLSKRGAGGAVCFASGFLEAEEENAGGAALQEALINAAGDMPIIGPNCYGFVNYLDRFCLWPDQHGGRPVERGVAIVTQSSNIMINLTMQQRGLPIAYALTAGNQAQTSLADLGRAVLDDPRVTALGLHIEGIGELADFEDLARYASACKKGIVALKVGRSAQAQQATISHTASLTGSNASADALLSRLGIARVDGLTEMIEALKILHYHGPLAGKKLVSASCSGGEAGLVADTAEIQGKGLIFPPLIETQKEGLRAALGDMVALANPLDYHTYIWGNLAGMADAYSALMDAPIDLGVIVVDFPRSDRCDPEAWECVIAAAEIARQKTGKPIALLASLAENMSEPQAARIAAAGLIPLSGIEASLSAIAAAASIHPAHHVPVIAAPIVTNATILDEAASKAFLQPYGLDLPQNLVVKRQALPDTLPFGYPVV
;
A
#
# COMPACT_ATOMS: atom_id res chain seq x y z
N MET A 1 18.37 -2.76 -15.03
CA MET A 1 18.01 -1.65 -14.13
C MET A 1 19.15 -1.36 -13.19
N GLY A 2 19.45 -0.06 -12.94
CA GLY A 2 20.44 0.37 -11.96
C GLY A 2 20.03 -0.06 -10.54
N ASN A 3 21.04 -0.33 -9.72
CA ASN A 3 20.81 -0.74 -8.33
C ASN A 3 20.36 0.46 -7.49
N LEU A 4 19.12 0.47 -6.98
CA LEU A 4 18.55 1.53 -6.12
C LEU A 4 19.18 1.58 -4.70
N HIS A 5 20.01 0.61 -4.33
CA HIS A 5 20.58 0.53 -2.98
C HIS A 5 21.38 1.78 -2.60
N ARG A 6 22.26 2.26 -3.51
CA ARG A 6 23.03 3.48 -3.25
C ARG A 6 22.13 4.71 -3.06
N LEU A 7 21.02 4.79 -3.79
CA LEU A 7 20.07 5.89 -3.69
C LEU A 7 19.32 5.86 -2.34
N PHE A 8 18.94 4.68 -1.84
CA PHE A 8 18.14 4.54 -0.62
C PHE A 8 18.96 4.56 0.67
N SER A 9 20.22 4.13 0.63
CA SER A 9 21.12 4.10 1.80
C SER A 9 22.47 4.77 1.46
N PRO A 10 22.45 6.10 1.17
CA PRO A 10 23.63 6.83 0.73
C PRO A 10 24.57 7.17 1.88
N GLN A 11 25.87 7.27 1.57
CA GLN A 11 26.87 7.92 2.40
C GLN A 11 27.07 9.40 1.98
N THR A 12 26.80 9.70 0.72
CA THR A 12 27.01 11.03 0.12
C THR A 12 25.78 11.48 -0.64
N VAL A 13 25.32 12.68 -0.34
CA VAL A 13 24.10 13.27 -0.89
C VAL A 13 24.39 14.61 -1.51
N ALA A 14 23.87 14.88 -2.69
CA ALA A 14 23.91 16.18 -3.32
C ALA A 14 22.50 16.76 -3.51
N VAL A 15 22.30 18.02 -3.19
CA VAL A 15 21.07 18.76 -3.46
C VAL A 15 21.38 19.84 -4.50
N ILE A 16 20.74 19.75 -5.66
CA ILE A 16 20.96 20.65 -6.79
C ILE A 16 19.88 21.73 -6.80
N GLY A 17 20.29 22.98 -6.62
CA GLY A 17 19.42 24.15 -6.54
C GLY A 17 19.30 24.70 -5.13
N GLY A 18 19.11 26.02 -5.03
CA GLY A 18 19.09 26.76 -3.77
C GLY A 18 17.76 27.45 -3.46
N GLY A 19 16.70 27.15 -4.21
CA GLY A 19 15.36 27.64 -3.97
C GLY A 19 14.72 27.03 -2.71
N ILE A 20 13.45 27.34 -2.46
CA ILE A 20 12.72 26.86 -1.27
C ILE A 20 12.81 25.33 -1.14
N TRP A 21 12.58 24.59 -2.23
CA TRP A 21 12.57 23.14 -2.24
C TRP A 21 13.92 22.50 -1.91
N GLY A 22 15.02 22.97 -2.55
CA GLY A 22 16.35 22.45 -2.26
C GLY A 22 16.80 22.74 -0.82
N ARG A 23 16.47 23.92 -0.29
CA ARG A 23 16.71 24.26 1.13
C ARG A 23 15.94 23.33 2.06
N SER A 24 14.66 23.07 1.73
CA SER A 24 13.81 22.20 2.54
C SER A 24 14.36 20.78 2.61
N VAL A 25 14.80 20.19 1.49
CA VAL A 25 15.40 18.84 1.48
C VAL A 25 16.58 18.76 2.46
N ILE A 26 17.51 19.74 2.42
CA ILE A 26 18.64 19.77 3.34
C ILE A 26 18.16 19.84 4.79
N GLN A 27 17.18 20.70 5.08
CA GLN A 27 16.62 20.85 6.43
C GLN A 27 15.92 19.58 6.92
N GLN A 28 15.18 18.88 6.04
CA GLN A 28 14.54 17.61 6.41
C GLN A 28 15.57 16.51 6.67
N CYS A 29 16.64 16.40 5.87
CA CYS A 29 17.76 15.49 6.15
C CYS A 29 18.38 15.75 7.53
N GLN A 30 18.65 17.03 7.84
CA GLN A 30 19.23 17.44 9.12
C GLN A 30 18.27 17.15 10.29
N LYS A 31 16.98 17.45 10.14
CA LYS A 31 15.93 17.19 11.13
C LYS A 31 15.78 15.70 11.41
N LEU A 32 15.90 14.86 10.39
CA LEU A 32 15.80 13.40 10.52
C LEU A 32 17.04 12.79 11.18
N GLY A 33 18.16 13.54 11.22
CA GLY A 33 19.42 13.12 11.83
C GLY A 33 20.32 12.33 10.87
N PHE A 34 20.34 12.69 9.59
CA PHE A 34 21.25 12.07 8.62
C PHE A 34 22.71 12.36 8.98
N GLU A 35 23.51 11.31 9.10
CA GLU A 35 24.93 11.38 9.52
C GLU A 35 25.92 11.38 8.35
N GLY A 36 25.45 11.14 7.11
CA GLY A 36 26.29 11.16 5.91
C GLY A 36 26.68 12.57 5.44
N MET A 37 27.44 12.63 4.37
CA MET A 37 27.92 13.88 3.80
C MET A 37 26.86 14.56 2.93
N LEU A 38 26.48 15.79 3.27
CA LEU A 38 25.57 16.63 2.48
C LEU A 38 26.37 17.66 1.67
N TYR A 39 26.09 17.73 0.38
CA TYR A 39 26.62 18.74 -0.55
C TYR A 39 25.46 19.52 -1.17
N ALA A 40 25.66 20.82 -1.37
CA ALA A 40 24.76 21.62 -2.19
C ALA A 40 25.46 21.98 -3.51
N VAL A 41 24.67 22.10 -4.59
CA VAL A 41 25.18 22.64 -5.87
C VAL A 41 24.38 23.88 -6.22
N HIS A 42 25.06 25.00 -6.32
CA HIS A 42 24.44 26.28 -6.66
C HIS A 42 25.44 27.23 -7.35
N PRO A 43 25.12 27.82 -8.53
CA PRO A 43 26.09 28.58 -9.34
C PRO A 43 26.62 29.85 -8.65
N LYS A 44 25.90 30.38 -7.68
CA LYS A 44 26.25 31.67 -7.04
C LYS A 44 26.40 31.62 -5.52
N ALA A 45 25.61 30.79 -4.83
CA ALA A 45 25.64 30.70 -3.37
C ALA A 45 26.90 29.98 -2.88
N LYS A 46 27.44 30.40 -1.73
CA LYS A 46 28.55 29.73 -1.04
C LYS A 46 28.04 28.62 -0.11
N ALA A 47 26.78 28.70 0.30
CA ALA A 47 26.11 27.69 1.13
C ALA A 47 24.59 27.71 0.88
N VAL A 48 23.93 26.58 1.11
CA VAL A 48 22.47 26.41 1.08
C VAL A 48 22.06 25.71 2.38
N ALA A 49 21.18 26.32 3.15
CA ALA A 49 20.75 25.84 4.47
C ALA A 49 21.91 25.39 5.40
N GLY A 50 23.03 26.15 5.39
CA GLY A 50 24.21 25.86 6.20
C GLY A 50 25.19 24.85 5.59
N VAL A 51 24.81 24.16 4.49
CA VAL A 51 25.68 23.20 3.79
C VAL A 51 26.54 23.92 2.75
N PRO A 52 27.86 23.66 2.66
CA PRO A 52 28.72 24.24 1.63
C PRO A 52 28.23 23.94 0.23
N ALA A 53 28.22 24.95 -0.64
CA ALA A 53 27.75 24.83 -2.01
C ALA A 53 28.90 24.88 -3.02
N TYR A 54 28.89 23.93 -3.95
CA TYR A 54 29.75 23.83 -5.11
C TYR A 54 29.08 24.50 -6.31
N ARG A 55 29.87 25.01 -7.27
CA ARG A 55 29.32 25.76 -8.41
C ARG A 55 28.61 24.89 -9.43
N SER A 56 29.08 23.65 -9.60
CA SER A 56 28.56 22.68 -10.57
C SER A 56 28.69 21.25 -10.04
N VAL A 57 28.05 20.30 -10.72
CA VAL A 57 28.19 18.86 -10.44
C VAL A 57 29.67 18.41 -10.60
N ALA A 58 30.41 19.02 -11.55
CA ALA A 58 31.80 18.68 -11.78
C ALA A 58 32.71 19.05 -10.60
N ASP A 59 32.36 20.07 -9.82
CA ASP A 59 33.15 20.56 -8.68
C ASP A 59 32.93 19.75 -7.40
N LEU A 60 31.94 18.83 -7.37
CA LEU A 60 31.72 17.96 -6.21
C LEU A 60 32.96 17.12 -5.91
N PRO A 61 33.34 16.89 -4.64
CA PRO A 61 34.55 16.11 -4.30
C PRO A 61 34.44 14.64 -4.68
N VAL A 62 33.21 14.09 -4.68
CA VAL A 62 32.91 12.71 -5.00
C VAL A 62 31.64 12.59 -5.87
N ALA A 63 31.45 11.48 -6.54
CA ALA A 63 30.17 11.16 -7.15
C ALA A 63 29.14 10.86 -6.05
N PRO A 64 28.02 11.60 -5.96
CA PRO A 64 27.04 11.38 -4.89
C PRO A 64 26.33 10.06 -5.05
N ASP A 65 26.01 9.39 -3.92
CA ASP A 65 25.19 8.19 -3.93
C ASP A 65 23.73 8.52 -4.23
N ALA A 66 23.24 9.63 -3.70
CA ALA A 66 21.87 10.09 -3.88
C ALA A 66 21.84 11.58 -4.22
N THR A 67 20.98 11.98 -5.15
CA THR A 67 20.87 13.39 -5.57
C THR A 67 19.42 13.82 -5.62
N PHE A 68 19.10 15.00 -5.08
CA PHE A 68 17.83 15.68 -5.28
C PHE A 68 18.01 16.85 -6.25
N ILE A 69 17.20 16.86 -7.34
CA ILE A 69 17.30 17.87 -8.40
C ILE A 69 16.12 18.84 -8.32
N ALA A 70 16.35 20.03 -7.74
CA ALA A 70 15.37 21.09 -7.50
C ALA A 70 15.55 22.28 -8.46
N VAL A 71 15.65 22.01 -9.74
CA VAL A 71 15.73 23.00 -10.83
C VAL A 71 14.64 22.75 -11.87
N ASN A 72 14.49 23.62 -12.87
CA ASN A 72 13.49 23.43 -13.92
C ASN A 72 13.80 22.21 -14.80
N ARG A 73 12.81 21.78 -15.60
CA ARG A 73 12.86 20.55 -16.41
C ARG A 73 14.04 20.50 -17.37
N ASP A 74 14.36 21.62 -18.06
CA ASP A 74 15.44 21.63 -19.06
C ASP A 74 16.80 21.46 -18.38
N ALA A 75 17.06 22.21 -17.30
CA ALA A 75 18.28 22.05 -16.51
C ALA A 75 18.36 20.69 -15.81
N THR A 76 17.22 20.04 -15.49
CA THR A 76 17.18 18.71 -14.90
C THR A 76 17.80 17.67 -15.84
N ILE A 77 17.50 17.70 -17.16
CA ILE A 77 18.07 16.78 -18.15
C ILE A 77 19.59 16.89 -18.21
N ASP A 78 20.12 18.13 -18.29
CA ASP A 78 21.56 18.38 -18.33
C ASP A 78 22.27 17.90 -17.06
N ILE A 79 21.66 18.12 -15.90
CA ILE A 79 22.22 17.70 -14.60
C ILE A 79 22.21 16.16 -14.48
N VAL A 80 21.13 15.51 -14.88
CA VAL A 80 21.04 14.04 -14.89
C VAL A 80 22.15 13.45 -15.77
N HIS A 81 22.39 14.03 -16.95
CA HIS A 81 23.48 13.60 -17.80
C HIS A 81 24.86 13.75 -17.14
N GLN A 82 25.12 14.89 -16.46
CA GLN A 82 26.37 15.11 -15.75
C GLN A 82 26.55 14.13 -14.58
N LEU A 83 25.48 13.87 -13.81
CA LEU A 83 25.48 12.91 -12.70
C LEU A 83 25.73 11.48 -13.18
N SER A 84 25.05 11.06 -14.23
CA SER A 84 25.21 9.75 -14.86
C SER A 84 26.66 9.53 -15.34
N LYS A 85 27.24 10.50 -16.07
CA LYS A 85 28.65 10.45 -16.51
C LYS A 85 29.65 10.39 -15.35
N ARG A 86 29.29 10.98 -14.22
CA ARG A 86 30.14 11.00 -13.02
C ARG A 86 30.04 9.71 -12.20
N GLY A 87 29.08 8.83 -12.51
CA GLY A 87 28.83 7.60 -11.78
C GLY A 87 28.09 7.80 -10.47
N ALA A 88 27.18 8.78 -10.40
CA ALA A 88 26.28 8.95 -9.28
C ALA A 88 25.39 7.70 -9.05
N GLY A 89 24.96 7.47 -7.81
CA GLY A 89 24.17 6.30 -7.46
C GLY A 89 22.71 6.37 -7.88
N GLY A 90 22.16 7.59 -8.00
CA GLY A 90 20.79 7.83 -8.46
C GLY A 90 20.30 9.23 -8.15
N ALA A 91 19.14 9.58 -8.71
CA ALA A 91 18.56 10.91 -8.53
C ALA A 91 17.03 10.89 -8.37
N VAL A 92 16.52 11.85 -7.61
CA VAL A 92 15.11 12.26 -7.58
C VAL A 92 14.95 13.49 -8.47
N CYS A 93 14.11 13.40 -9.50
CA CYS A 93 13.78 14.47 -10.42
C CYS A 93 12.47 15.14 -9.98
N PHE A 94 12.58 16.29 -9.31
CA PHE A 94 11.43 16.98 -8.73
C PHE A 94 10.58 17.74 -9.76
N ALA A 95 11.19 18.25 -10.83
CA ALA A 95 10.53 19.10 -11.81
C ALA A 95 9.34 18.40 -12.47
N SER A 96 8.28 19.17 -12.72
CA SER A 96 7.14 18.82 -13.57
C SER A 96 7.28 19.39 -14.99
N GLY A 97 6.31 19.09 -15.87
CA GLY A 97 6.28 19.57 -17.26
C GLY A 97 6.88 18.56 -18.24
N PHE A 98 6.86 17.30 -17.92
CA PHE A 98 7.23 16.18 -18.79
C PHE A 98 5.96 15.52 -19.39
N LEU A 99 5.88 14.19 -19.44
CA LEU A 99 4.78 13.48 -20.08
C LEU A 99 3.39 13.85 -19.53
N GLU A 100 3.28 14.15 -18.24
CA GLU A 100 2.03 14.55 -17.59
C GLU A 100 1.47 15.89 -18.11
N ALA A 101 2.31 16.71 -18.72
CA ALA A 101 1.91 17.99 -19.28
C ALA A 101 1.77 17.98 -20.82
N GLU A 102 1.78 16.80 -21.46
CA GLU A 102 1.76 16.68 -22.94
C GLU A 102 0.48 17.25 -23.55
N GLU A 103 -0.67 17.10 -22.88
CA GLU A 103 -1.96 17.62 -23.37
C GLU A 103 -2.01 19.16 -23.31
N GLU A 104 -1.43 19.77 -22.28
CA GLU A 104 -1.40 21.25 -22.12
C GLU A 104 -0.22 21.90 -22.84
N ASN A 105 0.86 21.18 -23.03
CA ASN A 105 2.11 21.72 -23.58
C ASN A 105 2.87 20.66 -24.38
N ALA A 106 2.61 20.59 -25.68
CA ALA A 106 3.23 19.62 -26.58
C ALA A 106 4.76 19.59 -26.44
N GLY A 107 5.33 18.38 -26.41
CA GLY A 107 6.76 18.12 -26.26
C GLY A 107 7.18 17.54 -24.92
N GLY A 108 6.24 17.33 -23.99
CA GLY A 108 6.51 16.71 -22.69
C GLY A 108 7.02 15.27 -22.82
N ALA A 109 6.47 14.51 -23.77
CA ALA A 109 6.92 13.15 -24.08
C ALA A 109 8.37 13.11 -24.58
N ALA A 110 8.74 14.01 -25.48
CA ALA A 110 10.12 14.11 -25.98
C ALA A 110 11.10 14.51 -24.89
N LEU A 111 10.70 15.42 -23.97
CA LEU A 111 11.52 15.78 -22.81
C LEU A 111 11.71 14.61 -21.84
N GLN A 112 10.68 13.80 -21.62
CA GLN A 112 10.80 12.60 -20.77
C GLN A 112 11.73 11.57 -21.40
N GLU A 113 11.66 11.35 -22.71
CA GLU A 113 12.59 10.49 -23.45
C GLU A 113 14.04 11.01 -23.34
N ALA A 114 14.25 12.31 -23.51
CA ALA A 114 15.55 12.95 -23.34
C ALA A 114 16.09 12.77 -21.90
N LEU A 115 15.23 12.84 -20.89
CA LEU A 115 15.59 12.59 -19.50
C LEU A 115 16.04 11.14 -19.27
N ILE A 116 15.30 10.16 -19.81
CA ILE A 116 15.65 8.73 -19.73
C ILE A 116 17.01 8.48 -20.40
N ASN A 117 17.20 9.04 -21.61
CA ASN A 117 18.46 8.90 -22.34
C ASN A 117 19.64 9.54 -21.60
N ALA A 118 19.41 10.69 -20.93
CA ALA A 118 20.43 11.36 -20.10
C ALA A 118 20.81 10.53 -18.86
N ALA A 119 19.85 9.83 -18.26
CA ALA A 119 20.08 8.98 -17.10
C ALA A 119 20.88 7.72 -17.44
N GLY A 120 20.63 7.11 -18.61
CA GLY A 120 21.23 5.84 -18.97
C GLY A 120 20.97 4.77 -17.91
N ASP A 121 22.04 4.15 -17.37
CA ASP A 121 21.96 3.12 -16.32
C ASP A 121 21.81 3.71 -14.90
N MET A 122 21.97 5.01 -14.71
CA MET A 122 21.78 5.65 -13.41
C MET A 122 20.28 5.71 -13.09
N PRO A 123 19.81 5.12 -11.96
CA PRO A 123 18.39 5.12 -11.62
C PRO A 123 17.89 6.53 -11.29
N ILE A 124 16.72 6.88 -11.82
CA ILE A 124 16.01 8.11 -11.50
C ILE A 124 14.60 7.81 -11.01
N ILE A 125 14.15 8.54 -9.99
CA ILE A 125 12.78 8.53 -9.47
C ILE A 125 12.06 9.78 -9.98
N GLY A 126 10.83 9.63 -10.45
CA GLY A 126 10.05 10.68 -11.05
C GLY A 126 10.11 10.69 -12.59
N PRO A 127 10.08 11.84 -13.25
CA PRO A 127 9.96 13.22 -12.72
C PRO A 127 8.60 13.49 -12.06
N ASN A 128 8.36 14.75 -11.68
CA ASN A 128 7.12 15.17 -11.04
C ASN A 128 6.80 14.41 -9.75
N CYS A 129 7.78 14.30 -8.85
CA CYS A 129 7.62 13.61 -7.56
C CYS A 129 8.41 14.30 -6.44
N TYR A 130 7.98 14.06 -5.19
CA TYR A 130 8.71 14.57 -4.02
C TYR A 130 9.90 13.68 -3.62
N GLY A 131 9.94 12.44 -4.10
CA GLY A 131 11.02 11.51 -3.78
C GLY A 131 10.66 10.57 -2.63
N PHE A 132 11.49 10.50 -1.59
CA PHE A 132 11.29 9.51 -0.54
C PHE A 132 11.86 9.91 0.82
N VAL A 133 11.36 9.24 1.87
CA VAL A 133 11.90 9.24 3.22
C VAL A 133 12.21 7.80 3.63
N ASN A 134 13.45 7.56 4.07
CA ASN A 134 13.89 6.32 4.70
C ASN A 134 14.03 6.55 6.21
N TYR A 135 13.04 6.11 6.98
CA TYR A 135 13.03 6.26 8.44
C TYR A 135 13.91 5.24 9.16
N LEU A 136 14.34 4.15 8.49
CA LEU A 136 15.25 3.15 9.04
C LEU A 136 16.68 3.70 9.17
N ASP A 137 17.12 4.45 8.15
CA ASP A 137 18.48 4.98 8.07
C ASP A 137 18.52 6.50 8.25
N ARG A 138 17.40 7.10 8.69
CA ARG A 138 17.26 8.54 9.00
C ARG A 138 17.66 9.45 7.84
N PHE A 139 17.26 9.08 6.64
CA PHE A 139 17.63 9.79 5.42
C PHE A 139 16.40 10.15 4.59
N CYS A 140 16.43 11.29 3.90
CA CYS A 140 15.37 11.64 2.95
C CYS A 140 15.90 12.48 1.77
N LEU A 141 15.28 12.30 0.63
CA LEU A 141 15.22 13.25 -0.47
C LEU A 141 13.76 13.71 -0.57
N TRP A 142 13.37 14.63 0.32
CA TRP A 142 11.98 15.02 0.51
C TRP A 142 11.86 16.53 0.78
N PRO A 143 11.12 17.30 -0.07
CA PRO A 143 11.16 18.76 -0.01
C PRO A 143 10.10 19.39 0.91
N ASP A 144 9.22 18.59 1.53
CA ASP A 144 8.08 19.10 2.30
C ASP A 144 8.04 18.51 3.72
N GLN A 145 6.98 18.83 4.47
CA GLN A 145 6.76 18.29 5.80
C GLN A 145 6.42 16.79 5.72
N HIS A 146 6.80 16.05 6.73
CA HIS A 146 6.37 14.67 6.98
C HIS A 146 6.20 14.44 8.49
N GLY A 147 5.23 13.59 8.88
CA GLY A 147 4.93 13.29 10.28
C GLY A 147 5.62 12.03 10.81
N GLY A 148 6.34 11.29 9.97
CA GLY A 148 7.01 10.06 10.37
C GLY A 148 8.23 10.29 11.26
N ARG A 149 8.63 9.27 11.98
CA ARG A 149 9.79 9.25 12.88
C ARG A 149 10.68 8.03 12.58
N PRO A 150 11.96 8.05 12.99
CA PRO A 150 12.85 6.90 12.85
C PRO A 150 12.27 5.65 13.53
N VAL A 151 12.41 4.50 12.87
CA VAL A 151 11.92 3.19 13.33
C VAL A 151 12.99 2.12 13.08
N GLU A 152 12.98 1.05 13.86
CA GLU A 152 13.88 -0.09 13.65
C GLU A 152 13.36 -1.04 12.55
N ARG A 153 12.04 -1.14 12.42
CA ARG A 153 11.33 -1.91 11.39
C ARG A 153 9.95 -1.29 11.15
N GLY A 154 9.40 -1.52 9.97
CA GLY A 154 8.10 -0.94 9.61
C GLY A 154 7.64 -1.39 8.24
N VAL A 155 6.55 -0.77 7.76
CA VAL A 155 6.04 -1.00 6.41
C VAL A 155 6.67 -0.04 5.41
N ALA A 156 6.79 -0.45 4.16
CA ALA A 156 7.07 0.47 3.06
C ALA A 156 5.75 0.89 2.40
N ILE A 157 5.65 2.15 2.01
CA ILE A 157 4.50 2.66 1.26
C ILE A 157 5.03 3.36 0.00
N VAL A 158 4.48 3.00 -1.17
CA VAL A 158 4.79 3.64 -2.44
C VAL A 158 3.51 4.22 -3.02
N THR A 159 3.53 5.50 -3.37
CA THR A 159 2.39 6.21 -3.96
C THR A 159 2.78 6.86 -5.29
N GLN A 160 1.81 7.05 -6.17
CA GLN A 160 1.99 7.92 -7.34
C GLN A 160 1.73 9.39 -7.00
N SER A 161 1.01 9.66 -5.91
CA SER A 161 0.70 11.02 -5.43
C SER A 161 1.56 11.40 -4.22
N SER A 162 2.31 12.50 -4.35
CA SER A 162 3.13 13.06 -3.25
C SER A 162 2.27 13.56 -2.10
N ASN A 163 1.13 14.19 -2.39
CA ASN A 163 0.24 14.71 -1.34
C ASN A 163 -0.42 13.60 -0.52
N ILE A 164 -0.81 12.50 -1.16
CA ILE A 164 -1.31 11.31 -0.44
C ILE A 164 -0.23 10.76 0.50
N MET A 165 1.04 10.73 0.06
CA MET A 165 2.13 10.28 0.93
C MET A 165 2.33 11.20 2.14
N ILE A 166 2.29 12.53 1.96
CA ILE A 166 2.35 13.46 3.09
C ILE A 166 1.28 13.10 4.12
N ASN A 167 0.02 12.94 3.68
CA ASN A 167 -1.10 12.63 4.55
C ASN A 167 -0.93 11.28 5.27
N LEU A 168 -0.42 10.25 4.58
CA LEU A 168 -0.14 8.96 5.19
C LEU A 168 0.95 9.05 6.27
N THR A 169 1.96 9.91 6.10
CA THR A 169 2.99 10.11 7.12
C THR A 169 2.47 10.82 8.37
N MET A 170 1.35 11.57 8.28
CA MET A 170 0.74 12.31 9.39
C MET A 170 -0.20 11.45 10.25
N GLN A 171 -0.34 10.15 9.97
CA GLN A 171 -1.19 9.26 10.75
C GLN A 171 -0.70 9.14 12.20
N GLN A 172 -1.65 8.98 13.12
CA GLN A 172 -1.41 8.81 14.56
C GLN A 172 -2.00 7.48 15.08
N ARG A 173 -1.96 6.43 14.23
CA ARG A 173 -2.65 5.14 14.48
C ARG A 173 -1.71 4.02 14.86
N GLY A 174 -0.44 4.33 15.13
CA GLY A 174 0.56 3.34 15.54
C GLY A 174 1.09 2.45 14.40
N LEU A 175 1.01 2.88 13.14
CA LEU A 175 1.66 2.21 12.01
C LEU A 175 3.11 2.70 11.88
N PRO A 176 4.14 1.88 12.13
CA PRO A 176 5.51 2.27 11.86
C PRO A 176 5.80 2.21 10.36
N ILE A 177 6.19 3.35 9.79
CA ILE A 177 6.58 3.47 8.38
C ILE A 177 8.10 3.40 8.29
N ALA A 178 8.62 2.43 7.55
CA ALA A 178 10.05 2.26 7.25
C ALA A 178 10.47 3.13 6.05
N TYR A 179 9.70 3.06 4.97
CA TYR A 179 9.90 3.85 3.76
C TYR A 179 8.60 4.52 3.31
N ALA A 180 8.70 5.80 2.98
CA ALA A 180 7.64 6.58 2.31
C ALA A 180 8.19 7.05 0.95
N LEU A 181 7.66 6.55 -0.17
CA LEU A 181 8.18 6.81 -1.52
C LEU A 181 7.08 7.33 -2.44
N THR A 182 7.47 8.23 -3.35
CA THR A 182 6.58 8.72 -4.42
C THR A 182 7.21 8.44 -5.78
N ALA A 183 6.44 7.82 -6.67
CA ALA A 183 6.94 7.37 -7.97
C ALA A 183 6.86 8.47 -9.06
N GLY A 184 5.94 9.44 -8.92
CA GLY A 184 5.71 10.48 -9.93
C GLY A 184 5.33 9.87 -11.29
N ASN A 185 5.92 10.40 -12.37
CA ASN A 185 5.64 9.92 -13.74
C ASN A 185 6.19 8.51 -14.04
N GLN A 186 7.05 7.98 -13.19
CA GLN A 186 7.65 6.65 -13.40
C GLN A 186 8.41 6.53 -14.75
N ALA A 187 9.16 7.57 -15.11
CA ALA A 187 9.82 7.63 -16.42
C ALA A 187 10.80 6.47 -16.68
N GLN A 188 11.55 6.06 -15.66
CA GLN A 188 12.51 4.97 -15.74
C GLN A 188 12.31 3.92 -14.64
N THR A 189 12.04 4.37 -13.40
CA THR A 189 11.82 3.50 -12.26
C THR A 189 10.33 3.43 -11.97
N SER A 190 9.73 2.27 -12.13
CA SER A 190 8.29 2.05 -11.92
C SER A 190 7.95 1.94 -10.43
N LEU A 191 6.66 2.06 -10.10
CA LEU A 191 6.14 1.79 -8.75
C LEU A 191 6.46 0.35 -8.31
N ALA A 192 6.43 -0.60 -9.24
CA ALA A 192 6.78 -2.00 -8.96
C ALA A 192 8.28 -2.15 -8.65
N ASP A 193 9.17 -1.44 -9.37
CA ASP A 193 10.61 -1.43 -9.09
C ASP A 193 10.93 -0.87 -7.72
N LEU A 194 10.29 0.26 -7.36
CA LEU A 194 10.43 0.86 -6.03
C LEU A 194 9.96 -0.10 -4.94
N GLY A 195 8.79 -0.72 -5.14
CA GLY A 195 8.24 -1.70 -4.22
C GLY A 195 9.17 -2.90 -4.03
N ARG A 196 9.71 -3.44 -5.13
CA ARG A 196 10.66 -4.54 -5.08
C ARG A 196 11.93 -4.17 -4.33
N ALA A 197 12.52 -3.01 -4.62
CA ALA A 197 13.76 -2.57 -4.01
C ALA A 197 13.65 -2.40 -2.48
N VAL A 198 12.53 -1.86 -1.98
CA VAL A 198 12.34 -1.73 -0.53
C VAL A 198 12.01 -3.05 0.16
N LEU A 199 11.46 -4.03 -0.57
CA LEU A 199 11.24 -5.38 -0.02
C LEU A 199 12.54 -6.17 0.20
N ASP A 200 13.66 -5.77 -0.42
CA ASP A 200 14.98 -6.36 -0.16
C ASP A 200 15.46 -6.09 1.27
N ASP A 201 15.01 -4.99 1.89
CA ASP A 201 15.37 -4.69 3.29
C ASP A 201 14.59 -5.62 4.24
N PRO A 202 15.29 -6.44 5.07
CA PRO A 202 14.64 -7.35 6.00
C PRO A 202 13.85 -6.63 7.11
N ARG A 203 14.11 -5.35 7.34
CA ARG A 203 13.41 -4.50 8.30
C ARG A 203 12.03 -4.05 7.79
N VAL A 204 11.77 -4.15 6.47
CA VAL A 204 10.47 -3.90 5.85
C VAL A 204 9.58 -5.12 6.03
N THR A 205 8.39 -4.93 6.59
CA THR A 205 7.49 -6.03 6.98
C THR A 205 6.33 -6.26 6.02
N ALA A 206 5.89 -5.22 5.33
CA ALA A 206 4.81 -5.27 4.34
C ALA A 206 4.95 -4.09 3.37
N LEU A 207 4.22 -4.14 2.25
CA LEU A 207 4.20 -3.09 1.24
C LEU A 207 2.78 -2.56 1.04
N GLY A 208 2.63 -1.24 1.13
CA GLY A 208 1.44 -0.51 0.75
C GLY A 208 1.63 0.18 -0.60
N LEU A 209 0.64 0.07 -1.49
CA LEU A 209 0.65 0.69 -2.81
C LEU A 209 -0.57 1.59 -3.00
N HIS A 210 -0.37 2.87 -3.29
CA HIS A 210 -1.43 3.73 -3.81
C HIS A 210 -1.22 3.90 -5.32
N ILE A 211 -2.15 3.35 -6.10
CA ILE A 211 -2.01 3.14 -7.54
C ILE A 211 -3.02 4.01 -8.31
N GLU A 212 -2.54 4.86 -9.19
CA GLU A 212 -3.31 5.59 -10.19
C GLU A 212 -3.32 4.81 -11.52
N GLY A 213 -2.14 4.37 -11.99
CA GLY A 213 -1.94 3.51 -13.15
C GLY A 213 -1.02 2.34 -12.83
N ILE A 214 -1.32 1.15 -13.39
CA ILE A 214 -0.56 -0.08 -13.08
C ILE A 214 0.79 -0.12 -13.81
N GLY A 215 0.91 0.49 -14.98
CA GLY A 215 2.12 0.36 -15.80
C GLY A 215 2.25 -1.04 -16.44
N GLU A 216 3.47 -1.56 -16.52
CA GLU A 216 3.74 -2.86 -17.13
C GLU A 216 3.29 -4.01 -16.23
N LEU A 217 2.46 -4.90 -16.78
CA LEU A 217 1.91 -6.05 -16.04
C LEU A 217 2.99 -7.00 -15.54
N ALA A 218 4.04 -7.22 -16.34
CA ALA A 218 5.14 -8.11 -15.97
C ALA A 218 5.88 -7.64 -14.72
N ASP A 219 6.07 -6.34 -14.56
CA ASP A 219 6.74 -5.75 -13.39
C ASP A 219 5.91 -5.99 -12.11
N PHE A 220 4.58 -5.85 -12.21
CA PHE A 220 3.67 -6.14 -11.10
C PHE A 220 3.63 -7.64 -10.74
N GLU A 221 3.67 -8.52 -11.74
CA GLU A 221 3.77 -9.97 -11.50
C GLU A 221 5.07 -10.32 -10.79
N ASP A 222 6.19 -9.72 -11.22
CA ASP A 222 7.50 -9.95 -10.60
C ASP A 222 7.55 -9.41 -9.18
N LEU A 223 6.98 -8.22 -8.92
CA LEU A 223 6.83 -7.67 -7.57
C LEU A 223 6.04 -8.61 -6.66
N ALA A 224 4.86 -9.10 -7.13
CA ALA A 224 4.00 -9.97 -6.34
C ALA A 224 4.66 -11.32 -6.04
N ARG A 225 5.32 -11.94 -7.03
CA ARG A 225 6.08 -13.17 -6.85
C ARG A 225 7.24 -12.98 -5.85
N TYR A 226 7.93 -11.86 -5.97
CA TYR A 226 9.03 -11.53 -5.06
C TYR A 226 8.55 -11.32 -3.62
N ALA A 227 7.49 -10.55 -3.43
CA ALA A 227 6.87 -10.34 -2.11
C ALA A 227 6.44 -11.67 -1.46
N SER A 228 5.82 -12.56 -2.26
CA SER A 228 5.44 -13.92 -1.82
C SER A 228 6.67 -14.74 -1.40
N ALA A 229 7.76 -14.70 -2.16
CA ALA A 229 9.01 -15.39 -1.81
C ALA A 229 9.63 -14.85 -0.52
N CYS A 230 9.53 -13.54 -0.28
CA CYS A 230 9.95 -12.88 0.96
C CYS A 230 8.96 -13.06 2.12
N LYS A 231 7.80 -13.69 1.90
CA LYS A 231 6.68 -13.81 2.86
C LYS A 231 6.17 -12.45 3.36
N LYS A 232 6.18 -11.44 2.51
CA LYS A 232 5.71 -10.08 2.81
C LYS A 232 4.42 -9.81 2.05
N GLY A 233 3.36 -9.38 2.77
CA GLY A 233 2.08 -9.06 2.16
C GLY A 233 2.09 -7.71 1.45
N ILE A 234 1.26 -7.59 0.42
CA ILE A 234 1.02 -6.33 -0.31
C ILE A 234 -0.44 -5.92 -0.14
N VAL A 235 -0.66 -4.64 0.21
CA VAL A 235 -1.97 -3.99 0.24
C VAL A 235 -2.00 -2.89 -0.81
N ALA A 236 -3.02 -2.86 -1.65
CA ALA A 236 -3.17 -1.87 -2.71
C ALA A 236 -4.47 -1.07 -2.58
N LEU A 237 -4.36 0.25 -2.67
CA LEU A 237 -5.45 1.17 -2.90
C LEU A 237 -5.38 1.63 -4.35
N LYS A 238 -6.26 1.11 -5.22
CA LYS A 238 -6.34 1.48 -6.63
C LYS A 238 -7.45 2.52 -6.83
N VAL A 239 -7.07 3.72 -7.21
CA VAL A 239 -8.01 4.80 -7.58
C VAL A 239 -8.44 4.72 -9.05
N GLY A 240 -9.43 5.53 -9.47
CA GLY A 240 -9.96 5.50 -10.84
C GLY A 240 -11.12 4.51 -11.02
N ARG A 241 -12.02 4.37 -10.02
CA ARG A 241 -13.23 3.54 -10.11
C ARG A 241 -14.37 4.25 -10.84
N SER A 242 -14.63 5.50 -10.50
CA SER A 242 -15.68 6.31 -11.14
C SER A 242 -15.18 6.90 -12.46
N ALA A 243 -16.12 7.23 -13.34
CA ALA A 243 -15.80 7.89 -14.61
C ALA A 243 -15.04 9.21 -14.39
N GLN A 244 -15.43 9.98 -13.38
CA GLN A 244 -14.75 11.23 -13.03
C GLN A 244 -13.31 10.98 -12.54
N ALA A 245 -13.10 9.95 -11.71
CA ALA A 245 -11.76 9.59 -11.23
C ALA A 245 -10.89 9.06 -12.38
N GLN A 246 -11.45 8.33 -13.34
CA GLN A 246 -10.73 7.87 -14.53
C GLN A 246 -10.26 9.04 -15.38
N GLN A 247 -11.14 10.01 -15.66
CA GLN A 247 -10.75 11.24 -16.39
C GLN A 247 -9.65 12.01 -15.67
N ALA A 248 -9.77 12.20 -14.35
CA ALA A 248 -8.73 12.87 -13.56
C ALA A 248 -7.39 12.13 -13.62
N THR A 249 -7.39 10.80 -13.59
CA THR A 249 -6.15 10.01 -13.63
C THR A 249 -5.50 10.07 -15.02
N ILE A 250 -6.25 10.02 -16.11
CA ILE A 250 -5.72 10.13 -17.48
C ILE A 250 -5.02 11.47 -17.67
N SER A 251 -5.64 12.58 -17.25
CA SER A 251 -5.05 13.92 -17.35
C SER A 251 -3.81 14.11 -16.47
N HIS A 252 -3.68 13.36 -15.36
CA HIS A 252 -2.55 13.51 -14.42
C HIS A 252 -1.36 12.60 -14.70
N THR A 253 -1.59 11.40 -15.22
CA THR A 253 -0.51 10.39 -15.33
C THR A 253 -0.24 9.93 -16.75
N ALA A 254 -1.03 10.43 -17.74
CA ALA A 254 -1.02 9.97 -19.13
C ALA A 254 -1.11 8.43 -19.28
N SER A 255 -1.57 7.73 -18.24
CA SER A 255 -1.68 6.27 -18.20
C SER A 255 -3.14 5.82 -18.29
N LEU A 256 -3.39 4.76 -19.06
CA LEU A 256 -4.69 4.09 -19.08
C LEU A 256 -4.94 3.44 -17.71
N THR A 257 -6.00 3.84 -17.04
CA THR A 257 -6.35 3.32 -15.70
C THR A 257 -6.81 1.87 -15.70
N GLY A 258 -7.13 1.31 -16.87
CA GLY A 258 -7.81 0.03 -16.99
C GLY A 258 -9.23 0.04 -16.39
N SER A 259 -10.04 -0.98 -16.62
CA SER A 259 -11.34 -1.10 -15.97
C SER A 259 -11.14 -1.50 -14.48
N ASN A 260 -12.09 -1.08 -13.63
CA ASN A 260 -12.07 -1.48 -12.22
C ASN A 260 -12.08 -3.00 -12.06
N ALA A 261 -12.88 -3.70 -12.88
CA ALA A 261 -12.98 -5.16 -12.86
C ALA A 261 -11.65 -5.85 -13.26
N SER A 262 -10.95 -5.30 -14.26
CA SER A 262 -9.63 -5.81 -14.66
C SER A 262 -8.58 -5.63 -13.55
N ALA A 263 -8.61 -4.47 -12.88
CA ALA A 263 -7.73 -4.21 -11.74
C ALA A 263 -8.03 -5.16 -10.57
N ASP A 264 -9.31 -5.41 -10.24
CA ASP A 264 -9.71 -6.38 -9.22
C ASP A 264 -9.21 -7.79 -9.54
N ALA A 265 -9.43 -8.24 -10.77
CA ALA A 265 -9.01 -9.56 -11.23
C ALA A 265 -7.48 -9.71 -11.17
N LEU A 266 -6.73 -8.69 -11.60
CA LEU A 266 -5.27 -8.70 -11.56
C LEU A 266 -4.75 -8.75 -10.11
N LEU A 267 -5.19 -7.84 -9.25
CA LEU A 267 -4.72 -7.80 -7.85
C LEU A 267 -5.07 -9.08 -7.11
N SER A 268 -6.29 -9.60 -7.30
CA SER A 268 -6.70 -10.90 -6.74
C SER A 268 -5.82 -12.04 -7.24
N ARG A 269 -5.55 -12.13 -8.55
CA ARG A 269 -4.67 -13.15 -9.14
C ARG A 269 -3.25 -13.09 -8.59
N LEU A 270 -2.77 -11.89 -8.28
CA LEU A 270 -1.43 -11.67 -7.73
C LEU A 270 -1.36 -11.84 -6.20
N GLY A 271 -2.49 -12.14 -5.53
CA GLY A 271 -2.54 -12.25 -4.07
C GLY A 271 -2.30 -10.92 -3.36
N ILE A 272 -2.56 -9.81 -4.04
CA ILE A 272 -2.45 -8.46 -3.49
C ILE A 272 -3.80 -8.07 -2.90
N ALA A 273 -3.84 -7.77 -1.60
CA ALA A 273 -5.07 -7.32 -0.94
C ALA A 273 -5.50 -5.96 -1.46
N ARG A 274 -6.76 -5.81 -1.89
CA ARG A 274 -7.33 -4.53 -2.30
C ARG A 274 -8.16 -3.91 -1.18
N VAL A 275 -7.95 -2.62 -0.95
CA VAL A 275 -8.70 -1.78 -0.01
C VAL A 275 -9.33 -0.59 -0.72
N ASP A 276 -10.33 0.04 -0.08
CA ASP A 276 -11.17 1.07 -0.68
C ASP A 276 -10.84 2.49 -0.19
N GLY A 277 -10.04 2.60 0.88
CA GLY A 277 -9.68 3.88 1.47
C GLY A 277 -8.33 3.87 2.18
N LEU A 278 -7.80 5.07 2.45
CA LEU A 278 -6.53 5.25 3.14
C LEU A 278 -6.56 4.70 4.57
N THR A 279 -7.69 4.83 5.26
CA THR A 279 -7.88 4.30 6.61
C THR A 279 -7.79 2.77 6.61
N GLU A 280 -8.51 2.10 5.70
CA GLU A 280 -8.43 0.65 5.53
C GLU A 280 -7.01 0.18 5.19
N MET A 281 -6.29 0.94 4.35
CA MET A 281 -4.91 0.66 4.00
C MET A 281 -3.99 0.69 5.22
N ILE A 282 -4.13 1.71 6.09
CA ILE A 282 -3.36 1.82 7.32
C ILE A 282 -3.65 0.63 8.24
N GLU A 283 -4.93 0.30 8.47
CA GLU A 283 -5.30 -0.80 9.36
C GLU A 283 -4.85 -2.17 8.80
N ALA A 284 -4.94 -2.40 7.48
CA ALA A 284 -4.44 -3.62 6.86
C ALA A 284 -2.91 -3.75 6.98
N LEU A 285 -2.18 -2.65 6.77
CA LEU A 285 -0.73 -2.62 6.94
C LEU A 285 -0.31 -2.85 8.41
N LYS A 286 -1.12 -2.42 9.39
CA LYS A 286 -0.88 -2.74 10.82
C LYS A 286 -1.02 -4.24 11.08
N ILE A 287 -2.05 -4.90 10.55
CA ILE A 287 -2.19 -6.36 10.66
C ILE A 287 -0.96 -7.05 10.06
N LEU A 288 -0.55 -6.65 8.85
CA LEU A 288 0.61 -7.24 8.19
C LEU A 288 1.92 -6.97 8.93
N HIS A 289 2.07 -5.80 9.55
CA HIS A 289 3.27 -5.46 10.30
C HIS A 289 3.39 -6.27 11.60
N TYR A 290 2.31 -6.35 12.38
CA TYR A 290 2.33 -6.95 13.71
C TYR A 290 2.11 -8.48 13.70
N HIS A 291 1.47 -9.01 12.66
CA HIS A 291 1.17 -10.44 12.55
C HIS A 291 1.62 -11.06 11.22
N GLY A 292 1.38 -10.39 10.11
CA GLY A 292 1.46 -10.94 8.76
C GLY A 292 0.07 -11.21 8.16
N PRO A 293 -0.01 -11.87 6.98
CA PRO A 293 -1.27 -12.30 6.40
C PRO A 293 -2.05 -13.23 7.36
N LEU A 294 -3.37 -13.09 7.39
CA LEU A 294 -4.24 -13.97 8.17
C LEU A 294 -4.51 -15.27 7.42
N ALA A 295 -4.64 -16.37 8.15
CA ALA A 295 -4.88 -17.69 7.56
C ALA A 295 -6.30 -17.84 6.97
N GLY A 296 -7.24 -17.02 7.45
CA GLY A 296 -8.63 -17.07 6.98
C GLY A 296 -9.50 -15.99 7.61
N LYS A 297 -10.81 -16.14 7.54
CA LYS A 297 -11.83 -15.14 7.88
C LYS A 297 -12.70 -15.51 9.08
N LYS A 298 -12.30 -16.53 9.87
CA LYS A 298 -13.04 -16.97 11.06
C LYS A 298 -12.60 -16.15 12.26
N LEU A 299 -13.51 -15.37 12.83
CA LEU A 299 -13.27 -14.47 13.93
C LEU A 299 -14.04 -14.87 15.17
N VAL A 300 -13.48 -14.58 16.33
CA VAL A 300 -14.25 -14.36 17.55
C VAL A 300 -14.11 -12.91 17.96
N SER A 301 -15.19 -12.33 18.50
CA SER A 301 -15.17 -10.98 18.99
C SER A 301 -15.71 -10.91 20.41
N ALA A 302 -15.13 -10.06 21.25
CA ALA A 302 -15.59 -9.76 22.58
C ALA A 302 -15.63 -8.26 22.84
N SER A 303 -16.64 -7.80 23.56
CA SER A 303 -16.78 -6.42 24.04
C SER A 303 -17.42 -6.41 25.42
N CYS A 304 -17.31 -5.29 26.13
CA CYS A 304 -18.01 -5.11 27.42
C CYS A 304 -19.44 -4.58 27.26
N SER A 305 -19.93 -4.47 26.05
CA SER A 305 -21.20 -3.84 25.68
C SER A 305 -21.91 -4.60 24.56
N GLY A 306 -23.17 -4.93 24.74
CA GLY A 306 -24.02 -5.53 23.71
C GLY A 306 -24.20 -4.64 22.47
N GLY A 307 -24.12 -3.32 22.64
CA GLY A 307 -24.15 -2.37 21.53
C GLY A 307 -22.93 -2.51 20.60
N GLU A 308 -21.75 -2.68 21.17
CA GLU A 308 -20.52 -2.92 20.39
C GLU A 308 -20.52 -4.29 19.72
N ALA A 309 -20.96 -5.35 20.42
CA ALA A 309 -21.09 -6.68 19.87
C ALA A 309 -22.03 -6.70 18.65
N GLY A 310 -23.20 -6.03 18.77
CA GLY A 310 -24.14 -5.87 17.67
C GLY A 310 -23.53 -5.08 16.51
N LEU A 311 -22.87 -3.95 16.80
CA LEU A 311 -22.25 -3.11 15.78
C LEU A 311 -21.17 -3.85 14.98
N VAL A 312 -20.35 -4.68 15.62
CA VAL A 312 -19.35 -5.52 14.95
C VAL A 312 -20.03 -6.51 14.00
N ALA A 313 -21.07 -7.20 14.47
CA ALA A 313 -21.83 -8.17 13.66
C ALA A 313 -22.47 -7.50 12.44
N ASP A 314 -23.22 -6.42 12.66
CA ASP A 314 -23.93 -5.69 11.61
C ASP A 314 -22.96 -5.11 10.57
N THR A 315 -21.84 -4.52 11.02
CA THR A 315 -20.84 -3.95 10.12
C THR A 315 -20.21 -5.04 9.24
N ALA A 316 -19.89 -6.21 9.80
CA ALA A 316 -19.33 -7.31 9.03
C ALA A 316 -20.31 -7.83 7.96
N GLU A 317 -21.59 -7.94 8.29
CA GLU A 317 -22.66 -8.35 7.38
C GLU A 317 -22.87 -7.32 6.26
N ILE A 318 -23.02 -6.03 6.62
CA ILE A 318 -23.23 -4.93 5.66
C ILE A 318 -22.08 -4.83 4.67
N GLN A 319 -20.83 -5.00 5.11
CA GLN A 319 -19.68 -4.94 4.23
C GLN A 319 -19.61 -6.11 3.24
N GLY A 320 -20.22 -7.25 3.55
CA GLY A 320 -20.27 -8.40 2.65
C GLY A 320 -18.90 -8.96 2.25
N LYS A 321 -17.85 -8.71 3.05
CA LYS A 321 -16.46 -9.15 2.73
C LYS A 321 -16.16 -10.58 3.18
N GLY A 322 -17.18 -11.31 3.65
CA GLY A 322 -17.13 -12.74 3.97
C GLY A 322 -16.41 -13.05 5.29
N LEU A 323 -16.39 -12.14 6.25
CA LEU A 323 -15.98 -12.41 7.62
C LEU A 323 -17.01 -13.35 8.28
N ILE A 324 -16.52 -14.30 9.08
CA ILE A 324 -17.35 -15.35 9.68
C ILE A 324 -17.16 -15.32 11.20
N PHE A 325 -18.26 -15.21 11.94
CA PHE A 325 -18.31 -15.41 13.38
C PHE A 325 -18.92 -16.79 13.67
N PRO A 326 -18.09 -17.86 13.78
CA PRO A 326 -18.62 -19.20 14.00
C PRO A 326 -19.33 -19.28 15.36
N PRO A 327 -20.39 -20.11 15.49
CA PRO A 327 -20.97 -20.40 16.79
C PRO A 327 -19.92 -20.96 17.75
N LEU A 328 -20.05 -20.58 19.05
CA LEU A 328 -19.16 -21.10 20.08
C LEU A 328 -19.28 -22.63 20.20
N ILE A 329 -18.13 -23.31 20.21
CA ILE A 329 -18.04 -24.75 20.47
C ILE A 329 -18.15 -25.04 21.97
N GLU A 330 -18.34 -26.31 22.36
CA GLU A 330 -18.63 -26.65 23.75
C GLU A 330 -17.48 -26.30 24.71
N THR A 331 -16.23 -26.53 24.32
CA THR A 331 -15.05 -26.16 25.12
C THR A 331 -14.98 -24.65 25.41
N GLN A 332 -15.33 -23.83 24.41
CA GLN A 332 -15.43 -22.38 24.61
C GLN A 332 -16.54 -22.03 25.61
N LYS A 333 -17.73 -22.63 25.47
CA LYS A 333 -18.87 -22.37 26.37
C LYS A 333 -18.56 -22.79 27.81
N GLU A 334 -17.94 -23.96 28.02
CA GLU A 334 -17.53 -24.42 29.36
C GLU A 334 -16.53 -23.45 29.99
N GLY A 335 -15.48 -23.05 29.27
CA GLY A 335 -14.49 -22.10 29.75
C GLY A 335 -15.07 -20.70 30.01
N LEU A 336 -15.90 -20.20 29.09
CA LEU A 336 -16.59 -18.92 29.27
C LEU A 336 -17.57 -18.96 30.45
N ARG A 337 -18.30 -20.05 30.64
CA ARG A 337 -19.21 -20.23 31.77
C ARG A 337 -18.46 -20.23 33.10
N ALA A 338 -17.30 -20.88 33.16
CA ALA A 338 -16.45 -20.88 34.34
C ALA A 338 -15.90 -19.48 34.68
N ALA A 339 -15.53 -18.68 33.66
CA ALA A 339 -14.98 -17.35 33.85
C ALA A 339 -16.05 -16.26 34.11
N LEU A 340 -17.22 -16.35 33.44
CA LEU A 340 -18.26 -15.31 33.42
C LEU A 340 -19.48 -15.63 34.27
N GLY A 341 -19.65 -16.88 34.72
CA GLY A 341 -20.84 -17.33 35.46
C GLY A 341 -22.10 -17.42 34.56
N ASP A 342 -23.27 -17.63 35.20
CA ASP A 342 -24.53 -17.94 34.52
C ASP A 342 -25.28 -16.71 33.98
N MET A 343 -24.85 -15.50 34.35
CA MET A 343 -25.55 -14.27 34.01
C MET A 343 -25.24 -13.76 32.60
N VAL A 344 -24.23 -14.31 31.92
CA VAL A 344 -23.81 -13.90 30.56
C VAL A 344 -24.39 -14.82 29.51
N ALA A 345 -25.03 -14.23 28.51
CA ALA A 345 -25.45 -14.97 27.31
C ALA A 345 -24.21 -15.27 26.42
N LEU A 346 -23.95 -16.56 26.20
CA LEU A 346 -22.77 -16.98 25.44
C LEU A 346 -23.07 -16.97 23.94
N ALA A 347 -22.47 -16.05 23.22
CA ALA A 347 -22.58 -15.87 21.77
C ALA A 347 -21.23 -15.47 21.15
N ASN A 348 -21.16 -15.40 19.85
CA ASN A 348 -20.05 -14.79 19.09
C ASN A 348 -20.66 -13.88 18.01
N PRO A 349 -20.48 -12.56 18.07
CA PRO A 349 -19.74 -11.75 19.07
C PRO A 349 -20.24 -11.88 20.52
N LEU A 350 -19.31 -11.84 21.48
CA LEU A 350 -19.57 -11.98 22.91
C LEU A 350 -19.67 -10.62 23.60
N ASP A 351 -20.79 -10.37 24.31
CA ASP A 351 -20.85 -9.33 25.32
C ASP A 351 -20.50 -9.94 26.69
N TYR A 352 -19.28 -9.66 27.20
CA TYR A 352 -18.86 -10.20 28.50
C TYR A 352 -19.26 -9.34 29.71
N HIS A 353 -19.97 -8.23 29.47
CA HIS A 353 -20.42 -7.26 30.46
C HIS A 353 -19.30 -6.59 31.28
N THR A 354 -19.62 -5.48 31.96
CA THR A 354 -18.63 -4.70 32.71
C THR A 354 -18.31 -5.22 34.11
N TYR A 355 -19.09 -6.15 34.67
CA TYR A 355 -18.88 -6.58 36.06
C TYR A 355 -17.63 -7.41 36.30
N ILE A 356 -16.96 -7.95 35.27
CA ILE A 356 -15.62 -8.55 35.41
C ILE A 356 -14.51 -7.52 35.19
N TRP A 357 -14.84 -6.28 34.88
CA TRP A 357 -13.85 -5.24 34.60
C TRP A 357 -12.94 -5.01 35.80
N GLY A 358 -11.62 -4.96 35.57
CA GLY A 358 -10.61 -4.88 36.64
C GLY A 358 -10.22 -6.21 37.26
N ASN A 359 -10.98 -7.29 37.04
CA ASN A 359 -10.56 -8.64 37.42
C ASN A 359 -9.67 -9.25 36.33
N LEU A 360 -8.36 -8.99 36.42
CA LEU A 360 -7.39 -9.43 35.41
C LEU A 360 -7.47 -10.94 35.15
N ALA A 361 -7.57 -11.77 36.19
CA ALA A 361 -7.62 -13.24 36.04
C ALA A 361 -8.90 -13.67 35.31
N GLY A 362 -10.06 -13.15 35.71
CA GLY A 362 -11.35 -13.46 35.09
C GLY A 362 -11.41 -13.01 33.64
N MET A 363 -10.89 -11.82 33.32
CA MET A 363 -10.81 -11.34 31.95
C MET A 363 -9.85 -12.19 31.10
N ALA A 364 -8.68 -12.53 31.60
CA ALA A 364 -7.71 -13.36 30.91
C ALA A 364 -8.24 -14.79 30.63
N ASP A 365 -8.97 -15.38 31.58
CA ASP A 365 -9.61 -16.69 31.42
C ASP A 365 -10.76 -16.62 30.40
N ALA A 366 -11.62 -15.59 30.45
CA ALA A 366 -12.67 -15.39 29.48
C ALA A 366 -12.12 -15.21 28.04
N TYR A 367 -11.10 -14.37 27.87
CA TYR A 367 -10.45 -14.18 26.57
C TYR A 367 -9.76 -15.45 26.08
N SER A 368 -9.06 -16.19 26.98
CA SER A 368 -8.44 -17.47 26.64
C SER A 368 -9.47 -18.49 26.17
N ALA A 369 -10.56 -18.62 26.89
CA ALA A 369 -11.64 -19.56 26.55
C ALA A 369 -12.28 -19.20 25.20
N LEU A 370 -12.49 -17.89 24.95
CA LEU A 370 -13.04 -17.44 23.65
C LEU A 370 -12.10 -17.78 22.48
N MET A 371 -10.79 -17.72 22.68
CA MET A 371 -9.76 -18.04 21.65
C MET A 371 -9.55 -19.54 21.45
N ASP A 372 -10.08 -20.41 22.31
CA ASP A 372 -9.87 -21.87 22.25
C ASP A 372 -10.76 -22.55 21.21
N ALA A 373 -10.58 -22.15 19.96
CA ALA A 373 -11.30 -22.67 18.80
C ALA A 373 -10.45 -22.53 17.52
N PRO A 374 -10.84 -23.20 16.40
CA PRO A 374 -10.18 -23.04 15.11
C PRO A 374 -10.59 -21.72 14.45
N ILE A 375 -10.04 -20.62 14.99
CA ILE A 375 -10.23 -19.24 14.52
C ILE A 375 -8.94 -18.68 13.94
N ASP A 376 -9.08 -17.64 13.11
CA ASP A 376 -7.96 -16.99 12.45
C ASP A 376 -7.52 -15.69 13.17
N LEU A 377 -8.45 -15.03 13.90
CA LEU A 377 -8.16 -13.84 14.68
C LEU A 377 -9.20 -13.66 15.80
N GLY A 378 -8.73 -13.28 16.98
CA GLY A 378 -9.57 -12.75 18.05
C GLY A 378 -9.61 -11.22 18.01
N VAL A 379 -10.79 -10.64 18.18
CA VAL A 379 -10.99 -9.19 18.22
C VAL A 379 -11.60 -8.82 19.57
N ILE A 380 -10.92 -7.97 20.32
CA ILE A 380 -11.46 -7.43 21.58
C ILE A 380 -11.71 -5.94 21.37
N VAL A 381 -12.97 -5.53 21.45
CA VAL A 381 -13.35 -4.12 21.31
C VAL A 381 -13.07 -3.41 22.63
N VAL A 382 -12.32 -2.33 22.54
CA VAL A 382 -11.96 -1.49 23.69
C VAL A 382 -11.75 -0.05 23.26
N ASP A 383 -12.49 0.87 23.85
CA ASP A 383 -12.37 2.30 23.65
C ASP A 383 -11.68 2.95 24.83
N PHE A 384 -10.47 3.46 24.60
CA PHE A 384 -9.68 4.11 25.63
C PHE A 384 -10.19 5.53 25.88
N PRO A 385 -10.30 5.95 27.16
CA PRO A 385 -10.70 7.32 27.46
C PRO A 385 -9.61 8.32 27.06
N ARG A 386 -10.03 9.54 26.80
CA ARG A 386 -9.12 10.64 26.49
C ARG A 386 -8.24 10.98 27.69
N SER A 387 -6.95 10.80 27.54
CA SER A 387 -5.96 11.05 28.61
C SER A 387 -5.84 12.53 29.03
N ASP A 388 -6.31 13.48 28.18
CA ASP A 388 -6.34 14.91 28.51
C ASP A 388 -7.52 15.31 29.42
N ARG A 389 -8.50 14.41 29.65
CA ARG A 389 -9.71 14.67 30.44
C ARG A 389 -10.10 13.55 31.39
N CYS A 390 -9.60 12.35 31.19
CA CYS A 390 -10.00 11.15 31.91
C CYS A 390 -8.74 10.37 32.35
N ASP A 391 -8.91 9.52 33.37
CA ASP A 391 -7.87 8.59 33.81
C ASP A 391 -7.99 7.27 33.03
N PRO A 392 -6.99 6.86 32.23
CA PRO A 392 -7.02 5.62 31.47
C PRO A 392 -6.52 4.39 32.24
N GLU A 393 -6.06 4.50 33.48
CA GLU A 393 -5.38 3.43 34.24
C GLU A 393 -6.22 2.15 34.32
N ALA A 394 -7.56 2.30 34.52
CA ALA A 394 -8.46 1.15 34.60
C ALA A 394 -8.58 0.32 33.30
N TRP A 395 -8.11 0.83 32.15
CA TRP A 395 -8.12 0.14 30.86
C TRP A 395 -6.88 -0.74 30.62
N GLU A 396 -5.81 -0.55 31.40
CA GLU A 396 -4.60 -1.37 31.30
C GLU A 396 -4.87 -2.87 31.53
N CYS A 397 -5.89 -3.19 32.33
CA CYS A 397 -6.28 -4.58 32.60
C CYS A 397 -6.71 -5.32 31.31
N VAL A 398 -7.31 -4.62 30.32
CA VAL A 398 -7.72 -5.22 29.03
C VAL A 398 -6.51 -5.64 28.22
N ILE A 399 -5.49 -4.78 28.14
CA ILE A 399 -4.24 -5.07 27.43
C ILE A 399 -3.54 -6.27 28.08
N ALA A 400 -3.41 -6.25 29.42
CA ALA A 400 -2.76 -7.33 30.16
C ALA A 400 -3.52 -8.67 30.04
N ALA A 401 -4.86 -8.65 30.13
CA ALA A 401 -5.68 -9.85 29.94
C ALA A 401 -5.57 -10.44 28.53
N ALA A 402 -5.59 -9.58 27.50
CA ALA A 402 -5.43 -10.00 26.11
C ALA A 402 -4.01 -10.53 25.83
N GLU A 403 -2.96 -9.96 26.45
CA GLU A 403 -1.60 -10.45 26.37
C GLU A 403 -1.49 -11.87 26.95
N ILE A 404 -2.05 -12.11 28.15
CA ILE A 404 -2.09 -13.43 28.78
C ILE A 404 -2.83 -14.44 27.89
N ALA A 405 -4.00 -14.06 27.35
CA ALA A 405 -4.77 -14.91 26.47
C ALA A 405 -3.99 -15.29 25.20
N ARG A 406 -3.29 -14.32 24.58
CA ARG A 406 -2.43 -14.55 23.43
C ARG A 406 -1.29 -15.52 23.75
N GLN A 407 -0.62 -15.32 24.87
CA GLN A 407 0.48 -16.19 25.31
C GLN A 407 0.00 -17.62 25.60
N LYS A 408 -1.19 -17.77 26.21
CA LYS A 408 -1.78 -19.06 26.60
C LYS A 408 -2.28 -19.84 25.38
N THR A 409 -2.89 -19.17 24.39
CA THR A 409 -3.53 -19.82 23.25
C THR A 409 -2.70 -19.85 21.98
N GLY A 410 -1.67 -18.98 21.87
CA GLY A 410 -0.88 -18.76 20.64
C GLY A 410 -1.67 -18.13 19.49
N LYS A 411 -2.92 -17.72 19.71
CA LYS A 411 -3.77 -17.10 18.68
C LYS A 411 -3.46 -15.62 18.54
N PRO A 412 -3.54 -15.04 17.32
CA PRO A 412 -3.43 -13.60 17.13
C PRO A 412 -4.67 -12.91 17.72
N ILE A 413 -4.42 -11.82 18.45
CA ILE A 413 -5.48 -10.99 19.06
C ILE A 413 -5.28 -9.54 18.67
N ALA A 414 -6.36 -8.91 18.21
CA ALA A 414 -6.44 -7.48 17.97
C ALA A 414 -7.24 -6.80 19.08
N LEU A 415 -6.74 -5.65 19.57
CA LEU A 415 -7.54 -4.70 20.32
C LEU A 415 -8.04 -3.64 19.35
N LEU A 416 -9.35 -3.47 19.29
CA LEU A 416 -10.02 -2.63 18.31
C LEU A 416 -10.79 -1.53 19.01
N ALA A 417 -10.43 -0.26 18.77
CA ALA A 417 -11.26 0.87 19.20
C ALA A 417 -12.40 1.09 18.20
N SER A 418 -13.62 1.30 18.73
CA SER A 418 -14.80 1.51 17.88
C SER A 418 -14.68 2.78 17.03
N LEU A 419 -14.12 3.84 17.60
CA LEU A 419 -13.74 5.07 16.91
C LEU A 419 -12.20 5.21 16.87
N ALA A 420 -11.69 5.76 15.79
CA ALA A 420 -10.24 5.92 15.63
C ALA A 420 -9.62 6.83 16.71
N GLU A 421 -10.38 7.80 17.18
CA GLU A 421 -9.99 8.76 18.22
C GLU A 421 -9.87 8.13 19.61
N ASN A 422 -10.44 6.95 19.82
CA ASN A 422 -10.43 6.24 21.09
C ASN A 422 -9.22 5.30 21.26
N MET A 423 -8.23 5.41 20.39
CA MET A 423 -6.91 4.76 20.54
C MET A 423 -5.83 5.77 20.13
N SER A 424 -5.16 6.33 21.11
CA SER A 424 -4.03 7.23 20.86
C SER A 424 -2.77 6.48 20.39
N GLU A 425 -1.82 7.19 19.78
CA GLU A 425 -0.56 6.59 19.35
C GLU A 425 0.23 5.92 20.50
N PRO A 426 0.33 6.51 21.72
CA PRO A 426 0.93 5.82 22.86
C PRO A 426 0.22 4.53 23.26
N GLN A 427 -1.12 4.50 23.22
CA GLN A 427 -1.90 3.28 23.51
C GLN A 427 -1.68 2.21 22.45
N ALA A 428 -1.68 2.58 21.16
CA ALA A 428 -1.35 1.66 20.07
C ALA A 428 0.07 1.06 20.24
N ALA A 429 1.05 1.88 20.63
CA ALA A 429 2.41 1.41 20.92
C ALA A 429 2.45 0.45 22.14
N ARG A 430 1.66 0.72 23.18
CA ARG A 430 1.53 -0.14 24.36
C ARG A 430 0.94 -1.51 24.01
N ILE A 431 -0.13 -1.52 23.19
CA ILE A 431 -0.78 -2.74 22.67
C ILE A 431 0.21 -3.55 21.83
N ALA A 432 0.94 -2.89 20.93
CA ALA A 432 1.95 -3.52 20.10
C ALA A 432 3.09 -4.13 20.92
N ALA A 433 3.54 -3.45 21.98
CA ALA A 433 4.58 -3.96 22.90
C ALA A 433 4.13 -5.24 23.63
N ALA A 434 2.82 -5.43 23.87
CA ALA A 434 2.23 -6.67 24.38
C ALA A 434 2.08 -7.78 23.32
N GLY A 435 2.53 -7.53 22.08
CA GLY A 435 2.42 -8.47 20.96
C GLY A 435 1.01 -8.58 20.39
N LEU A 436 0.16 -7.61 20.66
CA LEU A 436 -1.22 -7.52 20.17
C LEU A 436 -1.28 -6.59 18.95
N ILE A 437 -2.37 -6.66 18.20
CA ILE A 437 -2.59 -5.84 16.99
C ILE A 437 -3.48 -4.66 17.36
N PRO A 438 -2.99 -3.39 17.36
CA PRO A 438 -3.82 -2.23 17.60
C PRO A 438 -4.64 -1.89 16.33
N LEU A 439 -5.97 -1.88 16.40
CA LEU A 439 -6.85 -1.52 15.29
C LEU A 439 -7.78 -0.36 15.69
N SER A 440 -8.15 0.50 14.73
CA SER A 440 -8.87 1.73 15.01
C SER A 440 -10.00 1.99 14.00
N GLY A 441 -11.25 2.06 14.51
CA GLY A 441 -12.46 2.20 13.72
C GLY A 441 -13.01 0.85 13.24
N ILE A 442 -14.22 0.50 13.62
CA ILE A 442 -14.81 -0.83 13.32
C ILE A 442 -14.85 -1.09 11.82
N GLU A 443 -15.40 -0.15 11.04
CA GLU A 443 -15.58 -0.33 9.60
C GLU A 443 -14.25 -0.56 8.88
N ALA A 444 -13.27 0.29 9.14
CA ALA A 444 -11.96 0.20 8.51
C ALA A 444 -11.22 -1.07 8.95
N SER A 445 -11.33 -1.43 10.24
CA SER A 445 -10.65 -2.60 10.79
C SER A 445 -11.22 -3.92 10.26
N LEU A 446 -12.54 -4.07 10.18
CA LEU A 446 -13.16 -5.27 9.61
C LEU A 446 -12.84 -5.41 8.12
N SER A 447 -12.88 -4.31 7.36
CA SER A 447 -12.39 -4.29 5.97
C SER A 447 -10.93 -4.73 5.87
N ALA A 448 -10.07 -4.20 6.74
CA ALA A 448 -8.64 -4.52 6.78
C ALA A 448 -8.38 -5.99 7.14
N ILE A 449 -9.13 -6.55 8.08
CA ILE A 449 -9.07 -7.99 8.44
C ILE A 449 -9.42 -8.84 7.21
N ALA A 450 -10.51 -8.51 6.51
CA ALA A 450 -10.90 -9.24 5.30
C ALA A 450 -9.83 -9.12 4.20
N ALA A 451 -9.21 -7.95 4.05
CA ALA A 451 -8.11 -7.72 3.11
C ALA A 451 -6.87 -8.54 3.48
N ALA A 452 -6.43 -8.52 4.74
CA ALA A 452 -5.28 -9.31 5.21
C ALA A 452 -5.50 -10.82 5.05
N ALA A 453 -6.75 -11.29 5.18
CA ALA A 453 -7.15 -12.67 4.96
C ALA A 453 -7.29 -13.07 3.47
N SER A 454 -7.24 -12.11 2.55
CA SER A 454 -7.29 -12.38 1.10
C SER A 454 -5.90 -12.53 0.47
N ILE A 455 -4.83 -12.27 1.22
CA ILE A 455 -3.46 -12.38 0.73
C ILE A 455 -3.09 -13.86 0.59
N HIS A 456 -2.60 -14.21 -0.58
CA HIS A 456 -2.13 -15.56 -0.91
C HIS A 456 -0.91 -15.47 -1.83
N PRO A 457 -0.16 -16.55 -2.05
CA PRO A 457 0.93 -16.55 -3.02
C PRO A 457 0.45 -16.15 -4.43
N ALA A 458 1.23 -15.33 -5.12
CA ALA A 458 0.93 -14.90 -6.48
C ALA A 458 0.81 -16.10 -7.42
N HIS A 459 -0.14 -16.06 -8.35
CA HIS A 459 -0.31 -17.12 -9.34
C HIS A 459 0.96 -17.26 -10.22
N HIS A 460 1.42 -18.47 -10.44
CA HIS A 460 2.69 -18.74 -11.12
C HIS A 460 2.62 -18.62 -12.65
N VAL A 461 1.42 -18.74 -13.24
CA VAL A 461 1.23 -18.58 -14.69
C VAL A 461 1.17 -17.09 -15.02
N PRO A 462 2.01 -16.57 -15.93
CA PRO A 462 1.98 -15.17 -16.33
C PRO A 462 0.62 -14.73 -16.90
N VAL A 463 0.29 -13.46 -16.75
CA VAL A 463 -0.84 -12.85 -17.44
C VAL A 463 -0.50 -12.77 -18.93
N ILE A 464 -1.36 -13.31 -19.77
CA ILE A 464 -1.22 -13.17 -21.22
C ILE A 464 -1.71 -11.77 -21.60
N ALA A 465 -0.80 -10.86 -21.87
CA ALA A 465 -1.12 -9.58 -22.46
C ALA A 465 -1.23 -9.72 -23.97
N ALA A 466 -2.32 -9.27 -24.55
CA ALA A 466 -2.39 -9.16 -26.02
C ALA A 466 -1.37 -8.12 -26.49
N PRO A 467 -0.63 -8.40 -27.58
CA PRO A 467 0.26 -7.40 -28.16
C PRO A 467 -0.54 -6.15 -28.57
N ILE A 468 0.07 -4.98 -28.40
CA ILE A 468 -0.55 -3.73 -28.88
C ILE A 468 -0.65 -3.82 -30.41
N VAL A 469 -1.87 -3.95 -30.92
CA VAL A 469 -2.14 -3.99 -32.36
C VAL A 469 -2.38 -2.58 -32.84
N THR A 470 -1.42 -2.01 -33.54
CA THR A 470 -1.49 -0.65 -34.08
C THR A 470 -2.45 -0.52 -35.29
N ASN A 471 -2.78 -1.64 -35.95
CA ASN A 471 -3.68 -1.71 -37.10
C ASN A 471 -4.74 -2.81 -36.90
N ALA A 472 -5.61 -2.63 -35.90
CA ALA A 472 -6.70 -3.57 -35.65
C ALA A 472 -7.76 -3.43 -36.79
N THR A 473 -8.07 -4.53 -37.46
CA THR A 473 -9.21 -4.62 -38.38
C THR A 473 -10.35 -5.29 -37.62
N ILE A 474 -11.51 -4.61 -37.59
CA ILE A 474 -12.72 -5.23 -37.05
C ILE A 474 -13.25 -6.21 -38.11
N LEU A 475 -13.28 -7.49 -37.77
CA LEU A 475 -13.89 -8.53 -38.60
C LEU A 475 -15.39 -8.54 -38.37
N ASP A 476 -16.16 -8.77 -39.44
CA ASP A 476 -17.56 -9.08 -39.27
C ASP A 476 -17.78 -10.47 -38.63
N GLU A 477 -19.01 -10.82 -38.31
CA GLU A 477 -19.31 -12.08 -37.59
C GLU A 477 -18.87 -13.32 -38.39
N ALA A 478 -19.09 -13.34 -39.70
CA ALA A 478 -18.73 -14.47 -40.56
C ALA A 478 -17.22 -14.63 -40.67
N ALA A 479 -16.50 -13.52 -40.89
CA ALA A 479 -15.04 -13.50 -40.92
C ALA A 479 -14.44 -13.89 -39.57
N SER A 480 -15.04 -13.43 -38.46
CA SER A 480 -14.62 -13.81 -37.10
C SER A 480 -14.77 -15.31 -36.84
N LYS A 481 -15.91 -15.89 -37.26
CA LYS A 481 -16.14 -17.35 -37.14
C LYS A 481 -15.14 -18.12 -37.99
N ALA A 482 -14.93 -17.72 -39.24
CA ALA A 482 -13.94 -18.35 -40.11
C ALA A 482 -12.53 -18.28 -39.56
N PHE A 483 -12.15 -17.17 -38.92
CA PHE A 483 -10.86 -16.98 -38.27
C PHE A 483 -10.69 -17.89 -37.04
N LEU A 484 -11.74 -18.12 -36.27
CA LEU A 484 -11.70 -18.90 -35.03
C LEU A 484 -11.82 -20.42 -35.25
N GLN A 485 -12.37 -20.85 -36.39
CA GLN A 485 -12.60 -22.27 -36.71
C GLN A 485 -11.34 -23.14 -36.64
N PRO A 486 -10.15 -22.71 -37.14
CA PRO A 486 -8.93 -23.52 -37.07
C PRO A 486 -8.42 -23.76 -35.63
N TYR A 487 -8.89 -23.00 -34.65
CA TYR A 487 -8.50 -23.14 -33.25
C TYR A 487 -9.36 -24.16 -32.47
N GLY A 488 -10.24 -24.89 -33.17
CA GLY A 488 -11.04 -25.96 -32.57
C GLY A 488 -12.22 -25.48 -31.70
N LEU A 489 -12.64 -24.23 -31.87
CA LEU A 489 -13.82 -23.71 -31.19
C LEU A 489 -15.10 -24.24 -31.84
N ASP A 490 -16.06 -24.64 -31.01
CA ASP A 490 -17.39 -25.05 -31.45
C ASP A 490 -18.19 -23.79 -31.78
N LEU A 491 -18.31 -23.52 -33.08
CA LEU A 491 -18.92 -22.31 -33.61
C LEU A 491 -20.28 -22.60 -34.22
N PRO A 492 -21.30 -21.75 -34.00
CA PRO A 492 -22.58 -21.87 -34.66
C PRO A 492 -22.42 -21.87 -36.19
N GLN A 493 -23.18 -22.71 -36.88
CA GLN A 493 -23.24 -22.68 -38.33
C GLN A 493 -23.74 -21.31 -38.81
N ASN A 494 -23.14 -20.82 -39.88
CA ASN A 494 -23.55 -19.54 -40.47
C ASN A 494 -23.62 -19.64 -41.99
N LEU A 495 -24.44 -18.77 -42.58
CA LEU A 495 -24.57 -18.59 -44.01
C LEU A 495 -24.64 -17.08 -44.30
N VAL A 496 -23.66 -16.58 -45.02
CA VAL A 496 -23.65 -15.18 -45.45
C VAL A 496 -24.29 -15.07 -46.81
N VAL A 497 -25.41 -14.38 -46.90
CA VAL A 497 -26.14 -14.17 -48.14
C VAL A 497 -26.40 -12.69 -48.38
N LYS A 498 -26.45 -12.28 -49.64
CA LYS A 498 -26.93 -10.94 -49.98
C LYS A 498 -28.42 -10.86 -49.66
N ARG A 499 -28.87 -9.72 -49.11
CA ARG A 499 -30.27 -9.49 -48.70
C ARG A 499 -31.30 -9.85 -49.79
N GLN A 500 -30.93 -9.75 -51.07
CA GLN A 500 -31.79 -10.05 -52.22
C GLN A 500 -31.72 -11.51 -52.69
N ALA A 501 -30.89 -12.35 -52.05
CA ALA A 501 -30.63 -13.73 -52.45
C ALA A 501 -30.79 -14.70 -51.26
N LEU A 502 -31.80 -14.47 -50.43
CA LEU A 502 -32.15 -15.39 -49.32
C LEU A 502 -32.61 -16.74 -49.92
N PRO A 503 -32.02 -17.86 -49.56
CA PRO A 503 -32.46 -19.17 -50.01
C PRO A 503 -33.81 -19.52 -49.37
N ASP A 504 -34.65 -20.24 -50.13
CA ASP A 504 -35.95 -20.72 -49.64
C ASP A 504 -35.83 -21.73 -48.49
N THR A 505 -34.68 -22.40 -48.37
CA THR A 505 -34.37 -23.35 -47.30
C THR A 505 -32.97 -23.06 -46.75
N LEU A 506 -32.84 -23.02 -45.42
CA LEU A 506 -31.54 -22.90 -44.76
C LEU A 506 -30.88 -24.27 -44.58
N PRO A 507 -29.54 -24.36 -44.70
CA PRO A 507 -28.81 -25.62 -44.48
C PRO A 507 -28.79 -26.11 -43.01
N PHE A 508 -29.39 -25.35 -42.11
CA PHE A 508 -29.47 -25.64 -40.67
C PHE A 508 -30.86 -25.28 -40.12
N GLY A 509 -31.21 -25.83 -38.96
CA GLY A 509 -32.54 -25.64 -38.35
C GLY A 509 -32.74 -24.28 -37.67
N TYR A 510 -34.01 -23.94 -37.48
CA TYR A 510 -34.42 -22.78 -36.68
C TYR A 510 -34.27 -23.05 -35.17
N PRO A 511 -34.07 -22.00 -34.32
CA PRO A 511 -34.09 -20.58 -34.66
C PRO A 511 -32.76 -20.10 -35.23
N VAL A 512 -32.83 -19.06 -36.06
CA VAL A 512 -31.70 -18.32 -36.61
C VAL A 512 -31.76 -16.86 -36.15
N VAL A 513 -30.62 -16.23 -35.97
CA VAL A 513 -30.48 -14.83 -35.53
C VAL A 513 -30.00 -13.98 -36.69
#